data_cb611a28d998cbb1db90df3f0b12ddd7
#
_entry.id   cb611a28d998cbb1db90df3f0b12ddd7
#
_cell.length_a   1.000
_cell.length_b   1.000
_cell.length_c   1.000
_cell.angle_alpha   90.00
_cell.angle_beta   90.00
_cell.angle_gamma   90.00
#
_symmetry.space_group_name_H-M   'P 1'
#
loop_
_entity.id
_entity.type
_entity.pdbx_description
1 polymer ?
#
loop_
_entity_poly.entity_id
_entity_poly.type
_entity_poly.pdbx_seq_one_letter_code
_entity_poly.pdbx_strand_id
1 'polypeptide(L)'
;HKQMLIDCCDGEVARWRNTKSPMGIFLDKLGHYGAESLIPICFGLRLADWPNQPITSSVYPYLGALLALLIIINKALNDAVHVARAFSGLPKLEDAKGVNLPRKGVLRFARKAFNFLPAHRIFHSVEFTMYVAIFGSFAVSLQIALIIAVFVTVGHILAITSSAKLRNN
;
A
#
# COMPACT_ATOMS: atom_id res chain seq x y z
N HIS A 1 14.97 -4.51 6.13
CA HIS A 1 15.30 -5.73 5.35
C HIS A 1 15.17 -7.02 6.16
N LYS A 2 15.55 -7.06 7.47
CA LYS A 2 15.40 -8.27 8.30
C LYS A 2 13.92 -8.66 8.50
N GLN A 3 13.04 -7.70 8.65
CA GLN A 3 11.59 -7.93 8.76
C GLN A 3 11.05 -8.67 7.54
N MET A 4 11.42 -8.26 6.34
CA MET A 4 10.97 -8.90 5.10
C MET A 4 11.48 -10.33 4.93
N LEU A 5 12.71 -10.61 5.40
CA LEU A 5 13.25 -11.98 5.45
C LEU A 5 12.46 -12.88 6.41
N ILE A 6 12.12 -12.37 7.59
CA ILE A 6 11.32 -13.11 8.58
C ILE A 6 9.91 -13.37 8.03
N ASP A 7 9.29 -12.36 7.43
CA ASP A 7 7.96 -12.43 6.83
C ASP A 7 7.87 -13.47 5.68
N CYS A 8 8.89 -13.50 4.81
CA CYS A 8 8.97 -14.55 3.79
C CYS A 8 9.15 -15.94 4.41
N CYS A 9 9.96 -16.06 5.46
CA CYS A 9 10.24 -17.33 6.10
C CYS A 9 9.01 -17.91 6.81
N ASP A 10 8.25 -17.10 7.55
CA ASP A 10 7.08 -17.58 8.30
C ASP A 10 5.93 -17.98 7.40
N GLY A 11 5.70 -17.28 6.30
CA GLY A 11 4.74 -17.67 5.28
C GLY A 11 5.08 -19.01 4.61
N GLU A 12 6.37 -19.25 4.30
CA GLU A 12 6.82 -20.53 3.72
C GLU A 12 6.74 -21.67 4.74
N VAL A 13 7.17 -21.44 5.97
CA VAL A 13 7.07 -22.43 7.06
C VAL A 13 5.63 -22.82 7.33
N ALA A 14 4.70 -21.85 7.37
CA ALA A 14 3.28 -22.11 7.55
C ALA A 14 2.68 -22.92 6.39
N ARG A 15 3.12 -22.67 5.14
CA ARG A 15 2.74 -23.47 3.97
C ARG A 15 3.28 -24.89 4.06
N TRP A 16 4.54 -25.04 4.37
CA TRP A 16 5.21 -26.36 4.47
C TRP A 16 4.63 -27.21 5.58
N ARG A 17 4.30 -26.62 6.73
CA ARG A 17 3.71 -27.30 7.88
C ARG A 17 2.20 -27.46 7.82
N ASN A 18 1.51 -26.94 6.79
CA ASN A 18 0.05 -26.89 6.72
C ASN A 18 -0.62 -26.24 7.95
N THR A 19 0.06 -25.29 8.58
CA THR A 19 -0.40 -24.62 9.82
C THR A 19 -1.02 -23.25 9.54
N LYS A 20 -1.54 -23.01 8.34
CA LYS A 20 -2.23 -21.77 8.00
C LYS A 20 -3.44 -21.58 8.91
N SER A 21 -3.47 -20.47 9.66
CA SER A 21 -4.57 -20.13 10.53
C SER A 21 -5.14 -18.74 10.22
N PRO A 22 -6.44 -18.49 10.47
CA PRO A 22 -7.01 -17.16 10.33
C PRO A 22 -6.28 -16.11 11.19
N MET A 23 -5.83 -16.48 12.38
CA MET A 23 -5.08 -15.62 13.27
C MET A 23 -3.70 -15.25 12.67
N GLY A 24 -3.00 -16.20 12.05
CA GLY A 24 -1.74 -15.93 11.35
C GLY A 24 -1.91 -14.91 10.24
N ILE A 25 -2.95 -15.07 9.41
CA ILE A 25 -3.28 -14.11 8.33
C ILE A 25 -3.62 -12.72 8.90
N PHE A 26 -4.34 -12.67 10.03
CA PHE A 26 -4.69 -11.41 10.68
C PHE A 26 -3.45 -10.68 11.21
N LEU A 27 -2.57 -11.40 11.91
CA LEU A 27 -1.34 -10.83 12.48
C LEU A 27 -0.36 -10.36 11.40
N ASP A 28 -0.22 -11.12 10.31
CA ASP A 28 0.56 -10.75 9.13
C ASP A 28 0.07 -9.42 8.54
N LYS A 29 -1.23 -9.29 8.29
CA LYS A 29 -1.83 -8.04 7.79
C LYS A 29 -1.64 -6.88 8.75
N LEU A 30 -1.84 -7.09 10.04
CA LEU A 30 -1.66 -6.06 11.06
C LEU A 30 -0.20 -5.59 11.11
N GLY A 31 0.76 -6.52 11.04
CA GLY A 31 2.18 -6.23 10.97
C GLY A 31 2.55 -5.37 9.76
N HIS A 32 2.05 -5.75 8.58
CA HIS A 32 2.24 -4.97 7.35
C HIS A 32 1.64 -3.56 7.44
N TYR A 33 0.41 -3.43 7.94
CA TYR A 33 -0.23 -2.12 8.10
C TYR A 33 0.55 -1.21 9.04
N GLY A 34 0.98 -1.76 10.19
CA GLY A 34 1.77 -1.02 11.17
C GLY A 34 3.13 -0.61 10.62
N ALA A 35 3.91 -1.58 10.10
CA ALA A 35 5.25 -1.30 9.62
C ALA A 35 5.28 -0.27 8.50
N GLU A 36 4.41 -0.42 7.49
CA GLU A 36 4.43 0.47 6.33
C GLU A 36 3.88 1.86 6.62
N SER A 37 2.96 2.01 7.58
CA SER A 37 2.47 3.32 8.00
C SER A 37 3.45 4.07 8.91
N LEU A 38 4.18 3.35 9.77
CA LEU A 38 5.14 3.96 10.68
C LEU A 38 6.37 4.54 9.95
N ILE A 39 6.79 3.92 8.85
CA ILE A 39 7.96 4.38 8.09
C ILE A 39 7.84 5.84 7.65
N PRO A 40 6.81 6.28 6.90
CA PRO A 40 6.69 7.66 6.49
C PRO A 40 6.51 8.64 7.66
N ILE A 41 5.87 8.21 8.75
CA ILE A 41 5.78 9.03 9.98
C ILE A 41 7.18 9.25 10.55
N CYS A 42 7.98 8.20 10.69
CA CYS A 42 9.35 8.30 11.20
C CYS A 42 10.23 9.20 10.30
N PHE A 43 10.07 9.13 8.98
CA PHE A 43 10.78 10.02 8.07
C PHE A 43 10.34 11.48 8.22
N GLY A 44 9.06 11.73 8.38
CA GLY A 44 8.55 13.07 8.65
C GLY A 44 9.10 13.66 9.96
N LEU A 45 9.11 12.87 11.03
CA LEU A 45 9.69 13.24 12.32
C LEU A 45 11.20 13.50 12.21
N ARG A 46 11.92 12.64 11.51
CA ARG A 46 13.37 12.79 11.29
C ARG A 46 13.70 14.07 10.52
N LEU A 47 12.91 14.43 9.52
CA LEU A 47 13.07 15.66 8.75
C LEU A 47 12.73 16.92 9.56
N ALA A 48 11.91 16.79 10.57
CA ALA A 48 11.60 17.87 11.52
C ALA A 48 12.63 18.01 12.64
N ASP A 49 13.67 17.17 12.65
CA ASP A 49 14.67 17.09 13.74
C ASP A 49 14.06 16.83 15.13
N TRP A 50 12.96 16.03 15.16
CA TRP A 50 12.37 15.61 16.42
C TRP A 50 13.29 14.58 17.11
N PRO A 51 13.52 14.61 18.43
CA PRO A 51 12.85 15.44 19.45
C PRO A 51 13.54 16.77 19.75
N ASN A 52 14.60 17.18 19.05
CA ASN A 52 15.32 18.42 19.31
C ASN A 52 14.48 19.67 19.01
N GLN A 53 13.58 19.55 18.03
CA GLN A 53 12.65 20.61 17.63
C GLN A 53 11.19 20.18 17.86
N PRO A 54 10.28 21.13 18.14
CA PRO A 54 8.85 20.83 18.22
C PRO A 54 8.31 20.28 16.88
N ILE A 55 7.37 19.34 16.93
CA ILE A 55 6.75 18.75 15.72
C ILE A 55 6.12 19.84 14.84
N THR A 56 5.62 20.91 15.44
CA THR A 56 4.98 22.04 14.76
C THR A 56 5.95 22.96 14.00
N SER A 57 7.26 22.81 14.18
CA SER A 57 8.26 23.64 13.51
C SER A 57 8.43 23.32 12.02
N SER A 58 7.89 22.18 11.57
CA SER A 58 8.06 21.71 10.21
C SER A 58 6.78 21.10 9.64
N VAL A 59 6.62 21.16 8.33
CA VAL A 59 5.51 20.51 7.58
C VAL A 59 5.70 19.00 7.42
N TYR A 60 6.91 18.51 7.50
CA TYR A 60 7.25 17.12 7.19
C TYR A 60 6.55 16.07 8.06
N PRO A 61 6.34 16.24 9.37
CA PRO A 61 5.55 15.29 10.18
C PRO A 61 4.13 15.12 9.67
N TYR A 62 3.50 16.22 9.23
CA TYR A 62 2.14 16.18 8.67
C TYR A 62 2.11 15.49 7.31
N LEU A 63 3.12 15.71 6.44
CA LEU A 63 3.25 15.00 5.18
C LEU A 63 3.49 13.51 5.40
N GLY A 64 4.30 13.14 6.38
CA GLY A 64 4.53 11.75 6.76
C GLY A 64 3.26 11.07 7.27
N ALA A 65 2.50 11.74 8.12
CA ALA A 65 1.23 11.24 8.63
C ALA A 65 0.18 11.10 7.51
N LEU A 66 0.09 12.07 6.60
CA LEU A 66 -0.80 12.01 5.45
C LEU A 66 -0.45 10.85 4.52
N LEU A 67 0.83 10.64 4.23
CA LEU A 67 1.28 9.49 3.45
C LEU A 67 0.94 8.16 4.12
N ALA A 68 1.16 8.06 5.44
CA ALA A 68 0.78 6.88 6.22
C ALA A 68 -0.72 6.58 6.12
N LEU A 69 -1.56 7.62 6.24
CA LEU A 69 -3.01 7.49 6.10
C LEU A 69 -3.40 6.97 4.71
N LEU A 70 -2.80 7.50 3.64
CA LEU A 70 -3.07 7.05 2.26
C LEU A 70 -2.64 5.60 2.04
N ILE A 71 -1.52 5.16 2.63
CA ILE A 71 -1.07 3.77 2.59
C ILE A 71 -2.10 2.85 3.26
N ILE A 72 -2.55 3.20 4.47
CA ILE A 72 -3.57 2.43 5.19
C ILE A 72 -4.87 2.37 4.40
N ILE A 73 -5.34 3.49 3.86
CA ILE A 73 -6.56 3.54 3.04
C ILE A 73 -6.43 2.61 1.82
N ASN A 74 -5.32 2.65 1.09
CA ASN A 74 -5.12 1.76 -0.06
C ASN A 74 -5.17 0.28 0.31
N LYS A 75 -4.57 -0.10 1.44
CA LYS A 75 -4.64 -1.48 1.94
C LYS A 75 -6.05 -1.85 2.38
N ALA A 76 -6.71 -0.96 3.13
CA ALA A 76 -8.08 -1.16 3.58
C ALA A 76 -9.07 -1.28 2.42
N LEU A 77 -8.90 -0.52 1.34
CA LEU A 77 -9.73 -0.63 0.13
C LEU A 77 -9.63 -2.03 -0.50
N ASN A 78 -8.41 -2.59 -0.60
CA ASN A 78 -8.24 -3.95 -1.09
C ASN A 78 -8.93 -4.98 -0.21
N ASP A 79 -8.73 -4.90 1.10
CA ASP A 79 -9.34 -5.82 2.04
C ASP A 79 -10.86 -5.67 2.10
N ALA A 80 -11.38 -4.43 2.01
CA ALA A 80 -12.81 -4.17 1.97
C ALA A 80 -13.50 -4.83 0.76
N VAL A 81 -12.85 -4.87 -0.42
CA VAL A 81 -13.38 -5.59 -1.58
C VAL A 81 -13.49 -7.09 -1.29
N HIS A 82 -12.47 -7.70 -0.68
CA HIS A 82 -12.51 -9.11 -0.32
C HIS A 82 -13.57 -9.41 0.72
N VAL A 83 -13.71 -8.56 1.73
CA VAL A 83 -14.73 -8.67 2.79
C VAL A 83 -16.13 -8.53 2.19
N ALA A 84 -16.39 -7.50 1.38
CA ALA A 84 -17.67 -7.28 0.74
C ALA A 84 -18.11 -8.48 -0.12
N ARG A 85 -17.18 -9.06 -0.89
CA ARG A 85 -17.44 -10.26 -1.68
C ARG A 85 -17.76 -11.48 -0.81
N ALA A 86 -17.00 -11.68 0.26
CA ALA A 86 -17.22 -12.79 1.19
C ALA A 86 -18.62 -12.70 1.84
N PHE A 87 -19.03 -11.52 2.31
CA PHE A 87 -20.36 -11.29 2.84
C PHE A 87 -21.49 -11.45 1.82
N SER A 88 -21.19 -11.22 0.53
CA SER A 88 -22.15 -11.41 -0.57
C SER A 88 -22.17 -12.84 -1.12
N GLY A 89 -21.44 -13.78 -0.54
CA GLY A 89 -21.35 -15.17 -1.03
C GLY A 89 -20.61 -15.31 -2.37
N LEU A 90 -19.89 -14.28 -2.82
CA LEU A 90 -19.15 -14.31 -4.06
C LEU A 90 -17.78 -14.99 -3.87
N PRO A 91 -17.27 -15.72 -4.87
CA PRO A 91 -15.98 -16.38 -4.76
C PRO A 91 -14.83 -15.39 -4.58
N LYS A 92 -13.78 -15.82 -3.88
CA LYS A 92 -12.56 -15.03 -3.69
C LYS A 92 -11.98 -14.64 -5.05
N LEU A 93 -11.57 -13.38 -5.20
CA LEU A 93 -10.84 -12.95 -6.39
C LEU A 93 -9.46 -13.59 -6.39
N GLU A 94 -9.08 -14.19 -7.52
CA GLU A 94 -7.70 -14.60 -7.74
C GLU A 94 -6.85 -13.35 -7.95
N ASP A 95 -5.75 -13.22 -7.21
CA ASP A 95 -4.87 -12.04 -7.21
C ASP A 95 -4.30 -11.70 -8.60
N ALA A 96 -4.26 -12.69 -9.51
CA ALA A 96 -3.69 -12.56 -10.85
C ALA A 96 -4.69 -12.13 -11.94
N LYS A 97 -6.00 -12.28 -11.72
CA LYS A 97 -7.00 -11.85 -12.70
C LYS A 97 -7.36 -10.39 -12.50
N GLY A 98 -6.57 -9.53 -13.11
CA GLY A 98 -6.81 -8.09 -13.12
C GLY A 98 -8.24 -7.72 -13.54
N VAL A 99 -8.71 -6.58 -13.04
CA VAL A 99 -9.96 -5.94 -13.46
C VAL A 99 -10.03 -5.90 -14.98
N ASN A 100 -11.14 -6.36 -15.58
CA ASN A 100 -11.37 -6.24 -17.01
C ASN A 100 -11.15 -4.79 -17.45
N LEU A 101 -10.27 -4.60 -18.44
CA LEU A 101 -9.86 -3.29 -18.92
C LEU A 101 -11.04 -2.54 -19.53
N PRO A 102 -11.27 -1.26 -19.21
CA PRO A 102 -12.14 -0.43 -19.99
C PRO A 102 -11.64 -0.40 -21.44
N ARG A 103 -12.53 -0.61 -22.40
CA ARG A 103 -12.20 -0.87 -23.80
C ARG A 103 -11.52 0.29 -24.54
N LYS A 104 -11.60 1.54 -24.11
CA LYS A 104 -11.01 2.71 -24.80
C LYS A 104 -10.73 3.88 -23.82
N GLY A 105 -9.72 4.71 -24.13
CA GLY A 105 -9.48 6.01 -23.53
C GLY A 105 -8.20 6.17 -22.70
N VAL A 106 -8.02 7.34 -22.12
CA VAL A 106 -6.87 7.76 -21.27
C VAL A 106 -6.65 6.81 -20.09
N LEU A 107 -7.74 6.25 -19.54
CA LEU A 107 -7.70 5.24 -18.48
C LEU A 107 -6.93 3.96 -18.89
N ARG A 108 -6.96 3.59 -20.17
CA ARG A 108 -6.21 2.44 -20.69
C ARG A 108 -4.71 2.71 -20.71
N PHE A 109 -4.32 3.93 -21.10
CA PHE A 109 -2.93 4.35 -21.10
C PHE A 109 -2.37 4.48 -19.68
N ALA A 110 -3.11 5.16 -18.81
CA ALA A 110 -2.77 5.28 -17.40
C ALA A 110 -2.58 3.88 -16.77
N ARG A 111 -3.48 2.94 -17.04
CA ARG A 111 -3.39 1.57 -16.53
C ARG A 111 -2.21 0.80 -17.11
N LYS A 112 -1.86 0.99 -18.39
CA LYS A 112 -0.69 0.37 -19.01
C LYS A 112 0.59 0.91 -18.37
N ALA A 113 0.65 2.20 -18.06
CA ALA A 113 1.74 2.83 -17.32
C ALA A 113 1.81 2.32 -15.86
N PHE A 114 0.66 2.18 -15.18
CA PHE A 114 0.59 1.61 -13.82
C PHE A 114 0.90 0.11 -13.77
N ASN A 115 0.64 -0.66 -14.82
CA ASN A 115 1.07 -2.07 -14.90
C ASN A 115 2.58 -2.21 -15.14
N PHE A 116 3.20 -1.25 -15.78
CA PHE A 116 4.66 -1.22 -15.97
C PHE A 116 5.38 -0.80 -14.69
N LEU A 117 4.80 0.14 -13.94
CA LEU A 117 5.22 0.47 -12.60
C LEU A 117 4.29 -0.28 -11.63
N PRO A 118 4.75 -1.28 -10.86
CA PRO A 118 3.92 -1.97 -9.89
C PRO A 118 3.54 -1.02 -8.74
N ALA A 119 2.65 -0.08 -9.04
CA ALA A 119 2.28 1.04 -8.18
C ALA A 119 1.78 0.59 -6.80
N HIS A 120 1.21 -0.62 -6.68
CA HIS A 120 0.83 -1.21 -5.41
C HIS A 120 2.03 -1.61 -4.54
N ARG A 121 3.21 -1.81 -5.14
CA ARG A 121 4.46 -2.12 -4.43
C ARG A 121 5.22 -0.88 -3.99
N ILE A 122 4.93 0.28 -4.57
CA ILE A 122 5.61 1.56 -4.28
C ILE A 122 5.56 1.93 -2.78
N PHE A 123 4.58 1.40 -2.06
CA PHE A 123 4.38 1.67 -0.63
C PHE A 123 4.99 0.63 0.31
N HIS A 124 5.62 -0.42 -0.23
CA HIS A 124 6.38 -1.33 0.63
C HIS A 124 7.66 -0.64 1.13
N SER A 125 8.09 -1.02 2.31
CA SER A 125 9.27 -0.45 2.98
C SER A 125 10.55 -0.49 2.13
N VAL A 126 10.67 -1.48 1.26
CA VAL A 126 11.83 -1.67 0.37
C VAL A 126 11.86 -0.59 -0.71
N GLU A 127 10.74 -0.37 -1.37
CA GLU A 127 10.63 0.60 -2.45
C GLU A 127 10.80 2.02 -1.93
N PHE A 128 10.29 2.34 -0.74
CA PHE A 128 10.52 3.64 -0.11
C PHE A 128 12.02 3.87 0.17
N THR A 129 12.72 2.83 0.64
CA THR A 129 14.17 2.88 0.83
C THR A 129 14.91 3.07 -0.51
N MET A 130 14.44 2.45 -1.59
CA MET A 130 14.97 2.67 -2.93
C MET A 130 14.78 4.11 -3.41
N TYR A 131 13.64 4.73 -3.16
CA TYR A 131 13.43 6.15 -3.48
C TYR A 131 14.46 7.04 -2.79
N VAL A 132 14.69 6.80 -1.50
CA VAL A 132 15.72 7.55 -0.75
C VAL A 132 17.11 7.33 -1.37
N ALA A 133 17.43 6.10 -1.78
CA ALA A 133 18.70 5.79 -2.43
C ALA A 133 18.85 6.47 -3.81
N ILE A 134 17.77 6.54 -4.59
CA ILE A 134 17.77 7.14 -5.95
C ILE A 134 17.83 8.67 -5.86
N PHE A 135 17.02 9.28 -5.01
CA PHE A 135 16.91 10.73 -4.94
C PHE A 135 17.91 11.37 -3.97
N GLY A 136 18.60 10.58 -3.14
CA GLY A 136 19.59 11.07 -2.19
C GLY A 136 19.03 12.00 -1.09
N SER A 137 17.69 12.18 -1.05
CA SER A 137 17.02 13.10 -0.13
C SER A 137 15.73 12.50 0.43
N PHE A 138 15.62 12.46 1.76
CA PHE A 138 14.41 12.04 2.45
C PHE A 138 13.21 12.94 2.16
N ALA A 139 13.45 14.26 2.06
CA ALA A 139 12.40 15.24 1.81
C ALA A 139 11.78 15.06 0.41
N VAL A 140 12.62 14.96 -0.62
CA VAL A 140 12.17 14.73 -2.00
C VAL A 140 11.46 13.39 -2.11
N SER A 141 12.01 12.33 -1.50
CA SER A 141 11.40 10.99 -1.51
C SER A 141 10.00 10.99 -0.88
N LEU A 142 9.83 11.68 0.25
CA LEU A 142 8.54 11.79 0.94
C LEU A 142 7.51 12.54 0.09
N GLN A 143 7.91 13.64 -0.55
CA GLN A 143 7.03 14.45 -1.41
C GLN A 143 6.60 13.67 -2.66
N ILE A 144 7.53 12.99 -3.34
CA ILE A 144 7.23 12.17 -4.51
C ILE A 144 6.34 11.00 -4.13
N ALA A 145 6.63 10.30 -3.03
CA ALA A 145 5.80 9.20 -2.55
C ALA A 145 4.39 9.67 -2.21
N LEU A 146 4.22 10.85 -1.62
CA LEU A 146 2.92 11.44 -1.32
C LEU A 146 2.12 11.73 -2.60
N ILE A 147 2.74 12.36 -3.60
CA ILE A 147 2.07 12.65 -4.88
C ILE A 147 1.60 11.34 -5.53
N ILE A 148 2.47 10.33 -5.59
CA ILE A 148 2.11 9.03 -6.15
C ILE A 148 0.99 8.38 -5.34
N ALA A 149 1.02 8.46 -3.99
CA ALA A 149 0.01 7.90 -3.12
C ALA A 149 -1.38 8.49 -3.38
N VAL A 150 -1.48 9.80 -3.57
CA VAL A 150 -2.74 10.47 -3.92
C VAL A 150 -3.29 9.93 -5.24
N PHE A 151 -2.47 9.91 -6.30
CA PHE A 151 -2.91 9.40 -7.60
C PHE A 151 -3.32 7.92 -7.55
N VAL A 152 -2.56 7.09 -6.85
CA VAL A 152 -2.87 5.66 -6.69
C VAL A 152 -4.17 5.48 -5.91
N THR A 153 -4.38 6.22 -4.82
CA THR A 153 -5.60 6.12 -4.00
C THR A 153 -6.83 6.52 -4.82
N VAL A 154 -6.78 7.67 -5.50
CA VAL A 154 -7.88 8.11 -6.37
C VAL A 154 -8.15 7.11 -7.48
N GLY A 155 -7.10 6.67 -8.17
CA GLY A 155 -7.20 5.65 -9.23
C GLY A 155 -7.79 4.33 -8.73
N HIS A 156 -7.42 3.93 -7.52
CA HIS A 156 -7.92 2.71 -6.89
C HIS A 156 -9.41 2.80 -6.53
N ILE A 157 -9.84 3.90 -5.92
CA ILE A 157 -11.26 4.17 -5.63
C ILE A 157 -12.07 4.15 -6.93
N LEU A 158 -11.63 4.86 -7.98
CA LEU A 158 -12.31 4.89 -9.27
C LEU A 158 -12.34 3.49 -9.93
N ALA A 159 -11.28 2.72 -9.82
CA ALA A 159 -11.23 1.36 -10.36
C ALA A 159 -12.19 0.41 -9.62
N ILE A 160 -12.29 0.51 -8.29
CA ILE A 160 -13.20 -0.31 -7.50
C ILE A 160 -14.65 0.07 -7.79
N THR A 161 -15.00 1.35 -7.76
CA THR A 161 -16.36 1.84 -7.95
C THR A 161 -16.89 1.62 -9.35
N SER A 162 -16.00 1.66 -10.36
CA SER A 162 -16.37 1.39 -11.77
C SER A 162 -16.34 -0.10 -12.14
N SER A 163 -15.88 -0.97 -11.25
CA SER A 163 -15.70 -2.39 -11.56
C SER A 163 -16.97 -3.21 -11.35
N ALA A 164 -17.20 -4.20 -12.23
CA ALA A 164 -18.22 -5.22 -12.03
C ALA A 164 -17.97 -6.14 -10.81
N LYS A 165 -16.84 -6.01 -10.14
CA LYS A 165 -16.45 -6.84 -8.99
C LYS A 165 -17.38 -6.69 -7.77
N LEU A 166 -18.03 -5.53 -7.65
CA LEU A 166 -19.00 -5.22 -6.59
C LEU A 166 -20.43 -5.12 -7.11
N ARG A 167 -20.67 -5.31 -8.42
CA ARG A 167 -22.01 -5.36 -8.99
C ARG A 167 -22.51 -6.81 -9.00
N ASN A 168 -23.69 -7.02 -8.45
CA ASN A 168 -24.45 -8.24 -8.66
C ASN A 168 -24.95 -8.24 -10.12
N ASN A 169 -24.32 -8.96 -10.99
CA ASN A 169 -24.87 -9.44 -12.26
C ASN A 169 -24.61 -10.95 -12.32
#